data_8793e58a606b4babf0a7f61d6a16991e
#
_entry.id   8793e58a606b4babf0a7f61d6a16991e
#
_cell.length_a   1.000
_cell.length_b   1.000
_cell.length_c   1.000
_cell.angle_alpha   90.00
_cell.angle_beta   90.00
_cell.angle_gamma   90.00
#
_symmetry.space_group_name_H-M   'P 1'
#
loop_
_entity.id
_entity.type
_entity.pdbx_description
1 polymer ?
#
loop_
_entity_poly.entity_id
_entity_poly.type
_entity_poly.pdbx_seq_one_letter_code
_entity_poly.pdbx_strand_id
1 'polypeptide(L)'
;MNQQLSAAPQPTSSAPAATGDSPSAVLAVPPAPPAEAAALLRAALARHTDVSDVAADLATGTPGFTLVDSRSTAAWDQGHVPGAVHLPTASVPALAGRLLDPARPVVTYCWGPGCDGATRAALALAEQGFRVKEMLGGFEYWVREGFPYDTADGPRNSAPDPLTAPLRAADDCGC
;
A
#
# COMPACT_ATOMS: atom_id res chain seq x y z
N MET A 1 -9.34 -73.51 -47.27
CA MET A 1 -7.93 -73.12 -46.93
C MET A 1 -7.90 -71.62 -46.72
N ASN A 2 -7.98 -71.23 -45.47
CA ASN A 2 -7.95 -69.80 -45.05
C ASN A 2 -6.53 -69.51 -44.59
N GLN A 3 -5.84 -68.58 -45.25
CA GLN A 3 -4.59 -68.06 -44.79
C GLN A 3 -4.90 -66.70 -44.07
N GLN A 4 -4.75 -66.69 -42.81
CA GLN A 4 -4.68 -65.47 -41.98
C GLN A 4 -3.33 -64.77 -42.20
N LEU A 5 -3.40 -63.57 -42.75
CA LEU A 5 -2.28 -62.64 -42.80
C LEU A 5 -2.12 -61.98 -41.42
N SER A 6 -1.07 -62.32 -40.76
CA SER A 6 -0.63 -61.69 -39.46
C SER A 6 -0.16 -60.30 -39.75
N ALA A 7 -0.79 -59.32 -39.13
CA ALA A 7 -0.35 -57.93 -39.14
C ALA A 7 0.81 -57.73 -38.15
N ALA A 8 1.92 -57.18 -38.61
CA ALA A 8 3.05 -56.80 -37.79
C ALA A 8 2.73 -55.59 -36.88
N PRO A 9 3.27 -55.53 -35.65
CA PRO A 9 3.06 -54.39 -34.78
C PRO A 9 3.80 -53.16 -35.31
N GLN A 10 3.10 -52.04 -35.36
CA GLN A 10 3.69 -50.73 -35.68
C GLN A 10 4.49 -50.19 -34.46
N PRO A 11 5.65 -49.57 -34.68
CA PRO A 11 6.39 -48.96 -33.60
C PRO A 11 5.66 -47.71 -33.11
N THR A 12 5.24 -47.70 -31.86
CA THR A 12 4.75 -46.49 -31.16
C THR A 12 5.93 -45.57 -30.92
N SER A 13 6.08 -44.56 -31.78
CA SER A 13 7.00 -43.44 -31.53
C SER A 13 6.40 -42.54 -30.46
N SER A 14 6.78 -42.79 -29.22
CA SER A 14 6.60 -41.80 -28.14
C SER A 14 7.74 -40.79 -28.24
N ALA A 15 7.48 -39.69 -28.95
CA ALA A 15 8.34 -38.50 -28.83
C ALA A 15 8.28 -38.01 -27.38
N PRO A 16 9.43 -37.76 -26.72
CA PRO A 16 9.41 -37.11 -25.43
C PRO A 16 8.87 -35.69 -25.61
N ALA A 17 7.79 -35.37 -24.90
CA ALA A 17 7.33 -34.01 -24.76
C ALA A 17 8.50 -33.19 -24.15
N ALA A 18 9.07 -32.29 -24.93
CA ALA A 18 9.99 -31.29 -24.45
C ALA A 18 9.20 -30.31 -23.55
N THR A 19 9.10 -30.64 -22.28
CA THR A 19 8.76 -29.66 -21.26
C THR A 19 9.97 -28.75 -21.13
N GLY A 20 10.01 -27.72 -21.97
CA GLY A 20 10.91 -26.59 -21.79
C GLY A 20 10.44 -25.82 -20.57
N ASP A 21 10.86 -26.30 -19.41
CA ASP A 21 10.65 -25.64 -18.13
C ASP A 21 11.63 -24.48 -18.05
N SER A 22 11.29 -23.34 -18.68
CA SER A 22 11.96 -22.08 -18.33
C SER A 22 11.58 -21.80 -16.88
N PRO A 23 12.55 -21.75 -15.95
CA PRO A 23 12.21 -21.50 -14.53
C PRO A 23 11.42 -20.20 -14.43
N SER A 24 10.23 -20.24 -13.85
CA SER A 24 9.39 -19.06 -13.63
C SER A 24 10.16 -18.03 -12.80
N ALA A 25 10.36 -16.83 -13.34
CA ALA A 25 11.00 -15.76 -12.59
C ALA A 25 10.19 -15.39 -11.31
N VAL A 26 8.88 -15.53 -11.38
CA VAL A 26 7.98 -15.30 -10.22
C VAL A 26 8.20 -16.35 -9.13
N LEU A 27 8.49 -17.58 -9.49
CA LEU A 27 8.67 -18.71 -8.56
C LEU A 27 10.14 -18.99 -8.27
N ALA A 28 11.08 -18.15 -8.69
CA ALA A 28 12.50 -18.28 -8.37
C ALA A 28 12.74 -18.26 -6.85
N VAL A 29 11.91 -17.51 -6.13
CA VAL A 29 11.75 -17.64 -4.67
C VAL A 29 10.40 -18.32 -4.42
N PRO A 30 10.38 -19.50 -3.78
CA PRO A 30 9.12 -20.17 -3.51
C PRO A 30 8.21 -19.35 -2.60
N PRO A 31 6.87 -19.42 -2.80
CA PRO A 31 5.93 -18.81 -1.87
C PRO A 31 6.11 -19.37 -0.45
N ALA A 32 5.96 -18.52 0.55
CA ALA A 32 5.97 -18.94 1.94
C ALA A 32 4.84 -19.95 2.24
N PRO A 33 5.00 -20.85 3.21
CA PRO A 33 3.92 -21.72 3.66
C PRO A 33 2.67 -20.92 4.05
N PRO A 34 1.44 -21.43 3.81
CA PRO A 34 0.21 -20.65 4.01
C PRO A 34 0.06 -20.02 5.40
N ALA A 35 0.44 -20.72 6.46
CA ALA A 35 0.34 -20.20 7.82
C ALA A 35 1.32 -19.04 8.07
N GLU A 36 2.53 -19.12 7.53
CA GLU A 36 3.54 -18.06 7.62
C GLU A 36 3.11 -16.85 6.78
N ALA A 37 2.68 -17.08 5.54
CA ALA A 37 2.16 -16.01 4.68
C ALA A 37 0.99 -15.28 5.35
N ALA A 38 0.04 -16.02 5.95
CA ALA A 38 -1.09 -15.43 6.67
C ALA A 38 -0.65 -14.58 7.87
N ALA A 39 0.37 -15.01 8.63
CA ALA A 39 0.89 -14.24 9.76
C ALA A 39 1.55 -12.92 9.30
N LEU A 40 2.36 -12.98 8.25
CA LEU A 40 3.02 -11.80 7.67
C LEU A 40 2.02 -10.81 7.07
N LEU A 41 1.01 -11.30 6.35
CA LEU A 41 -0.03 -10.45 5.75
C LEU A 41 -0.89 -9.77 6.83
N ARG A 42 -1.28 -10.49 7.90
CA ARG A 42 -1.96 -9.86 9.04
C ARG A 42 -1.10 -8.78 9.70
N ALA A 43 0.19 -9.03 9.88
CA ALA A 43 1.12 -8.05 10.42
C ALA A 43 1.28 -6.83 9.49
N ALA A 44 1.23 -7.01 8.17
CA ALA A 44 1.22 -5.92 7.21
C ALA A 44 -0.07 -5.08 7.34
N LEU A 45 -1.25 -5.69 7.33
CA LEU A 45 -2.54 -5.01 7.50
C LEU A 45 -2.67 -4.28 8.85
N ALA A 46 -2.05 -4.81 9.91
CA ALA A 46 -2.01 -4.14 11.20
C ALA A 46 -1.16 -2.87 11.21
N ARG A 47 -0.18 -2.75 10.30
CA ARG A 47 0.76 -1.63 10.21
C ARG A 47 0.47 -0.67 9.08
N HIS A 48 -0.30 -1.09 8.08
CA HIS A 48 -0.58 -0.29 6.89
C HIS A 48 -2.06 -0.02 6.73
N THR A 49 -2.36 1.06 6.06
CA THR A 49 -3.64 1.44 5.46
C THR A 49 -3.31 2.12 4.12
N ASP A 50 -4.30 2.49 3.34
CA ASP A 50 -4.12 3.20 2.07
C ASP A 50 -4.79 4.58 2.08
N VAL A 51 -4.66 5.29 0.97
CA VAL A 51 -5.19 6.66 0.85
C VAL A 51 -6.70 6.69 0.78
N SER A 52 -7.35 5.67 0.18
CA SER A 52 -8.80 5.59 0.06
C SER A 52 -9.47 5.37 1.41
N ASP A 53 -8.96 4.44 2.23
CA ASP A 53 -9.44 4.21 3.59
C ASP A 53 -9.31 5.47 4.45
N VAL A 54 -8.13 6.13 4.39
CA VAL A 54 -7.90 7.37 5.16
C VAL A 54 -8.84 8.47 4.70
N ALA A 55 -9.05 8.63 3.39
CA ALA A 55 -9.98 9.65 2.86
C ALA A 55 -11.42 9.39 3.28
N ALA A 56 -11.88 8.14 3.24
CA ALA A 56 -13.20 7.74 3.69
C ALA A 56 -13.42 8.05 5.18
N ASP A 57 -12.46 7.72 6.03
CA ASP A 57 -12.53 8.00 7.46
C ASP A 57 -12.48 9.51 7.76
N LEU A 58 -11.63 10.28 7.08
CA LEU A 58 -11.58 11.74 7.23
C LEU A 58 -12.91 12.40 6.82
N ALA A 59 -13.56 11.89 5.78
CA ALA A 59 -14.86 12.40 5.31
C ALA A 59 -15.99 12.24 6.34
N THR A 60 -15.85 11.34 7.32
CA THR A 60 -16.82 11.23 8.44
C THR A 60 -16.81 12.43 9.37
N GLY A 61 -15.77 13.27 9.34
CA GLY A 61 -15.56 14.39 10.25
C GLY A 61 -15.07 13.98 11.66
N THR A 62 -15.05 12.70 11.97
CA THR A 62 -14.61 12.17 13.28
C THR A 62 -13.69 10.95 13.11
N PRO A 63 -12.55 11.09 12.43
CA PRO A 63 -11.63 9.97 12.23
C PRO A 63 -11.14 9.44 13.58
N GLY A 64 -11.08 8.11 13.72
CA GLY A 64 -10.65 7.45 14.94
C GLY A 64 -9.14 7.55 15.22
N PHE A 65 -8.39 8.33 14.44
CA PHE A 65 -6.94 8.43 14.48
C PHE A 65 -6.47 9.89 14.30
N THR A 66 -5.18 10.14 14.50
CA THR A 66 -4.52 11.38 14.11
C THR A 66 -3.66 11.13 12.88
N LEU A 67 -3.91 11.87 11.80
CA LEU A 67 -3.07 11.82 10.59
C LEU A 67 -1.86 12.73 10.76
N VAL A 68 -0.67 12.21 10.44
CA VAL A 68 0.61 12.92 10.59
C VAL A 68 1.35 13.02 9.26
N ASP A 69 1.63 14.24 8.84
CA ASP A 69 2.57 14.53 7.75
C ASP A 69 4.00 14.52 8.28
N SER A 70 4.79 13.54 7.87
CA SER A 70 6.17 13.35 8.31
C SER A 70 7.20 14.09 7.45
N ARG A 71 6.76 14.83 6.42
CA ARG A 71 7.62 15.54 5.47
C ARG A 71 8.19 16.83 6.06
N SER A 72 9.13 17.42 5.34
CA SER A 72 9.70 18.72 5.69
C SER A 72 8.68 19.85 5.62
N THR A 73 8.99 21.00 6.25
CA THR A 73 8.14 22.20 6.19
C THR A 73 7.92 22.67 4.75
N ALA A 74 8.94 22.67 3.91
CA ALA A 74 8.80 23.05 2.50
C ALA A 74 7.84 22.12 1.73
N ALA A 75 7.80 20.82 2.06
CA ALA A 75 6.87 19.87 1.47
C ALA A 75 5.44 20.07 1.99
N TRP A 76 5.28 20.37 3.26
CA TRP A 76 4.01 20.75 3.87
C TRP A 76 3.43 22.01 3.22
N ASP A 77 4.23 23.06 3.06
CA ASP A 77 3.82 24.32 2.44
C ASP A 77 3.42 24.15 0.97
N GLN A 78 4.06 23.21 0.27
CA GLN A 78 3.70 22.87 -1.11
C GLN A 78 2.30 22.26 -1.21
N GLY A 79 1.88 21.51 -0.19
CA GLY A 79 0.55 20.93 -0.07
C GLY A 79 0.53 19.77 0.92
N HIS A 80 -0.59 19.60 1.63
CA HIS A 80 -0.76 18.56 2.64
C HIS A 80 -2.22 18.10 2.73
N VAL A 81 -2.44 16.93 3.33
CA VAL A 81 -3.78 16.40 3.56
C VAL A 81 -4.51 17.26 4.58
N PRO A 82 -5.75 17.70 4.31
CA PRO A 82 -6.52 18.52 5.23
C PRO A 82 -6.68 17.87 6.61
N GLY A 83 -6.45 18.63 7.66
CA GLY A 83 -6.56 18.14 9.04
C GLY A 83 -5.38 17.30 9.53
N ALA A 84 -4.35 17.07 8.72
CA ALA A 84 -3.12 16.43 9.17
C ALA A 84 -2.34 17.31 10.17
N VAL A 85 -1.63 16.67 11.09
CA VAL A 85 -0.66 17.31 11.98
C VAL A 85 0.71 17.28 11.30
N HIS A 86 1.32 18.45 11.12
CA HIS A 86 2.68 18.53 10.60
C HIS A 86 3.70 18.15 11.68
N LEU A 87 4.35 17.00 11.52
CA LEU A 87 5.38 16.51 12.43
C LEU A 87 6.50 15.83 11.64
N PRO A 88 7.48 16.60 11.15
CA PRO A 88 8.63 16.05 10.45
C PRO A 88 9.30 14.93 11.24
N THR A 89 9.73 13.87 10.57
CA THR A 89 10.33 12.67 11.19
C THR A 89 11.43 13.03 12.19
N ALA A 90 12.29 13.98 11.86
CA ALA A 90 13.37 14.44 12.77
C ALA A 90 12.87 15.12 14.07
N SER A 91 11.64 15.62 14.03
CA SER A 91 11.02 16.32 15.19
C SER A 91 10.21 15.37 16.09
N VAL A 92 9.95 14.14 15.65
CA VAL A 92 9.15 13.16 16.41
C VAL A 92 9.67 12.99 17.85
N PRO A 93 10.98 12.77 18.10
CA PRO A 93 11.48 12.55 19.47
C PRO A 93 11.18 13.70 20.44
N ALA A 94 11.16 14.92 19.94
CA ALA A 94 10.98 16.11 20.78
C ALA A 94 9.53 16.60 20.89
N LEU A 95 8.72 16.36 19.87
CA LEU A 95 7.42 17.02 19.73
C LEU A 95 6.21 16.07 19.80
N ALA A 96 6.38 14.77 19.59
CA ALA A 96 5.25 13.84 19.54
C ALA A 96 4.37 13.90 20.79
N GLY A 97 4.95 13.81 21.98
CA GLY A 97 4.23 13.87 23.25
C GLY A 97 3.54 15.21 23.56
N ARG A 98 3.84 16.26 22.77
CA ARG A 98 3.20 17.59 22.90
C ARG A 98 2.09 17.81 21.89
N LEU A 99 2.20 17.19 20.71
CA LEU A 99 1.31 17.41 19.56
C LEU A 99 0.27 16.32 19.40
N LEU A 100 0.54 15.13 19.93
CA LEU A 100 -0.29 13.94 19.70
C LEU A 100 -0.88 13.43 21.01
N ASP A 101 -2.14 12.97 20.93
CA ASP A 101 -2.79 12.25 22.03
C ASP A 101 -2.35 10.77 22.01
N PRO A 102 -1.67 10.25 23.05
CA PRO A 102 -1.21 8.86 23.07
C PRO A 102 -2.37 7.84 23.13
N ALA A 103 -3.57 8.25 23.50
CA ALA A 103 -4.75 7.40 23.49
C ALA A 103 -5.29 7.14 22.07
N ARG A 104 -4.98 8.03 21.11
CA ARG A 104 -5.42 7.90 19.71
C ARG A 104 -4.35 7.21 18.85
N PRO A 105 -4.73 6.26 17.98
CA PRO A 105 -3.84 5.77 16.94
C PRO A 105 -3.32 6.90 16.05
N VAL A 106 -2.13 6.72 15.52
CA VAL A 106 -1.52 7.65 14.59
C VAL A 106 -1.36 6.98 13.23
N VAL A 107 -1.72 7.70 12.17
CA VAL A 107 -1.44 7.29 10.79
C VAL A 107 -0.41 8.25 10.21
N THR A 108 0.73 7.75 9.77
CA THR A 108 1.80 8.57 9.18
C THR A 108 1.76 8.51 7.67
N TYR A 109 2.13 9.60 7.01
CA TYR A 109 2.39 9.60 5.58
C TYR A 109 3.64 10.41 5.21
N CYS A 110 4.18 10.13 4.02
CA CYS A 110 5.28 10.87 3.41
C CYS A 110 4.93 11.18 1.94
N TRP A 111 5.91 11.29 1.06
CA TRP A 111 5.70 11.65 -0.35
C TRP A 111 4.92 10.59 -1.13
N GLY A 112 5.37 9.36 -1.14
CA GLY A 112 4.80 8.30 -1.97
C GLY A 112 5.48 6.96 -1.77
N PRO A 113 5.21 5.95 -2.61
CA PRO A 113 5.67 4.58 -2.40
C PRO A 113 7.19 4.39 -2.36
N GLY A 114 7.94 5.30 -2.98
CA GLY A 114 9.41 5.27 -2.99
C GLY A 114 10.06 5.98 -1.80
N CYS A 115 9.28 6.48 -0.84
CA CYS A 115 9.79 7.25 0.31
C CYS A 115 9.57 6.49 1.62
N ASP A 116 10.63 6.21 2.38
CA ASP A 116 10.57 5.55 3.68
C ASP A 116 10.32 6.51 4.87
N GLY A 117 10.06 7.78 4.60
CA GLY A 117 9.87 8.80 5.65
C GLY A 117 8.70 8.50 6.57
N ALA A 118 7.57 8.00 6.04
CA ALA A 118 6.43 7.59 6.85
C ALA A 118 6.76 6.39 7.75
N THR A 119 7.47 5.39 7.21
CA THR A 119 7.93 4.22 7.97
C THR A 119 8.86 4.62 9.11
N ARG A 120 9.80 5.54 8.86
CA ARG A 120 10.71 6.06 9.89
C ARG A 120 9.98 6.85 10.97
N ALA A 121 8.99 7.68 10.58
CA ALA A 121 8.16 8.40 11.54
C ALA A 121 7.31 7.46 12.38
N ALA A 122 6.67 6.44 11.73
CA ALA A 122 5.90 5.41 12.43
C ALA A 122 6.77 4.64 13.43
N LEU A 123 7.99 4.25 13.05
CA LEU A 123 8.94 3.59 13.96
C LEU A 123 9.25 4.48 15.18
N ALA A 124 9.64 5.72 14.94
CA ALA A 124 10.00 6.65 16.03
C ALA A 124 8.82 6.93 16.98
N LEU A 125 7.57 6.95 16.45
CA LEU A 125 6.36 7.08 17.27
C LEU A 125 6.06 5.79 18.05
N ALA A 126 6.22 4.61 17.41
CA ALA A 126 6.01 3.32 18.06
C ALA A 126 7.00 3.11 19.24
N GLU A 127 8.26 3.52 19.06
CA GLU A 127 9.29 3.49 20.13
C GLU A 127 8.92 4.38 21.32
N GLN A 128 8.06 5.40 21.12
CA GLN A 128 7.50 6.24 22.18
C GLN A 128 6.14 5.72 22.71
N GLY A 129 5.69 4.53 22.28
CA GLY A 129 4.48 3.89 22.78
C GLY A 129 3.20 4.25 22.04
N PHE A 130 3.25 4.98 20.94
CA PHE A 130 2.07 5.24 20.11
C PHE A 130 1.67 4.00 19.29
N ARG A 131 0.37 3.81 19.14
CA ARG A 131 -0.17 2.84 18.16
C ARG A 131 -0.13 3.48 16.78
N VAL A 132 0.53 2.84 15.82
CA VAL A 132 0.80 3.47 14.52
C VAL A 132 0.35 2.62 13.35
N LYS A 133 -0.06 3.29 12.27
CA LYS A 133 -0.13 2.75 10.91
C LYS A 133 0.58 3.71 9.96
N GLU A 134 0.95 3.20 8.80
CA GLU A 134 1.49 3.96 7.68
C GLU A 134 0.45 3.99 6.56
N MET A 135 0.16 5.17 6.02
CA MET A 135 -0.65 5.35 4.83
C MET A 135 0.22 5.11 3.59
N LEU A 136 0.06 3.93 2.99
CA LEU A 136 0.72 3.59 1.73
C LEU A 136 0.22 4.52 0.61
N GLY A 137 1.10 4.77 -0.34
CA GLY A 137 0.82 5.72 -1.42
C GLY A 137 1.19 7.16 -1.07
N GLY A 138 1.06 7.57 0.20
CA GLY A 138 1.45 8.89 0.68
C GLY A 138 0.72 10.04 0.00
N PHE A 139 1.32 11.22 0.03
CA PHE A 139 0.73 12.43 -0.58
C PHE A 139 0.61 12.32 -2.10
N GLU A 140 1.51 11.60 -2.77
CA GLU A 140 1.44 11.39 -4.22
C GLU A 140 0.12 10.72 -4.63
N TYR A 141 -0.22 9.57 -4.01
CA TYR A 141 -1.45 8.86 -4.35
C TYR A 141 -2.69 9.57 -3.83
N TRP A 142 -2.62 10.28 -2.70
CA TRP A 142 -3.69 11.16 -2.25
C TRP A 142 -4.13 12.15 -3.34
N VAL A 143 -3.16 12.81 -3.98
CA VAL A 143 -3.41 13.75 -5.06
C VAL A 143 -3.83 13.04 -6.36
N ARG A 144 -3.22 11.90 -6.68
CA ARG A 144 -3.53 11.11 -7.88
C ARG A 144 -4.94 10.53 -7.86
N GLU A 145 -5.43 10.15 -6.69
CA GLU A 145 -6.81 9.65 -6.54
C GLU A 145 -7.85 10.77 -6.49
N GLY A 146 -7.40 12.01 -6.59
CA GLY A 146 -8.28 13.18 -6.70
C GLY A 146 -8.78 13.68 -5.36
N PHE A 147 -8.18 13.29 -4.24
CA PHE A 147 -8.57 13.80 -2.94
C PHE A 147 -8.12 15.24 -2.73
N PRO A 148 -8.90 16.06 -1.97
CA PRO A 148 -8.56 17.45 -1.72
C PRO A 148 -7.32 17.58 -0.85
N TYR A 149 -6.54 18.64 -1.08
CA TYR A 149 -5.37 18.97 -0.27
C TYR A 149 -5.26 20.48 -0.07
N ASP A 150 -4.69 20.89 1.03
CA ASP A 150 -4.44 22.29 1.36
C ASP A 150 -3.06 22.73 0.91
N THR A 151 -2.96 23.97 0.44
CA THR A 151 -1.71 24.67 0.09
C THR A 151 -1.70 26.04 0.74
N ALA A 152 -0.56 26.75 0.69
CA ALA A 152 -0.45 28.13 1.15
C ALA A 152 -1.45 29.07 0.46
N ASP A 153 -1.87 28.76 -0.78
CA ASP A 153 -2.83 29.54 -1.57
C ASP A 153 -4.29 29.08 -1.37
N GLY A 154 -4.56 28.14 -0.46
CA GLY A 154 -5.87 27.57 -0.19
C GLY A 154 -6.03 26.13 -0.70
N PRO A 155 -7.26 25.58 -0.56
CA PRO A 155 -7.54 24.19 -0.92
C PRO A 155 -7.42 23.96 -2.42
N ARG A 156 -6.95 22.78 -2.78
CA ARG A 156 -6.76 22.29 -4.15
C ARG A 156 -7.42 20.94 -4.32
N ASN A 157 -7.73 20.61 -5.55
CA ASN A 157 -8.17 19.29 -5.97
C ASN A 157 -7.66 19.00 -7.38
N SER A 158 -7.29 17.78 -7.66
CA SER A 158 -6.86 17.30 -8.98
C SER A 158 -7.89 16.31 -9.54
N ALA A 159 -7.98 16.21 -10.86
CA ALA A 159 -8.75 15.11 -11.45
C ALA A 159 -8.08 13.77 -11.08
N PRO A 160 -8.86 12.72 -10.79
CA PRO A 160 -8.30 11.39 -10.53
C PRO A 160 -7.44 10.89 -11.69
N ASP A 161 -6.29 10.32 -11.38
CA ASP A 161 -5.46 9.62 -12.34
C ASP A 161 -6.11 8.27 -12.66
N PRO A 162 -6.43 7.96 -13.94
CA PRO A 162 -7.10 6.71 -14.32
C PRO A 162 -6.28 5.45 -14.05
N LEU A 163 -5.01 5.59 -13.64
CA LEU A 163 -4.16 4.46 -13.24
C LEU A 163 -4.28 4.12 -11.75
N THR A 164 -4.92 4.98 -10.95
CA THR A 164 -4.98 4.81 -9.49
C THR A 164 -6.39 4.77 -8.93
N ALA A 165 -7.37 5.29 -9.67
CA ALA A 165 -8.76 5.35 -9.24
C ALA A 165 -9.73 5.14 -10.41
N PRO A 166 -10.95 4.59 -10.17
CA PRO A 166 -11.99 4.51 -11.17
C PRO A 166 -12.40 5.90 -11.65
N LEU A 167 -12.60 6.05 -12.97
CA LEU A 167 -13.04 7.32 -13.56
C LEU A 167 -14.51 7.66 -13.24
N ARG A 168 -15.29 6.69 -12.77
CA ARG A 168 -16.69 6.86 -12.37
C ARG A 168 -16.83 6.50 -10.91
N ALA A 169 -17.38 7.43 -10.13
CA ALA A 169 -17.61 7.27 -8.69
C ALA A 169 -18.56 6.12 -8.29
N ALA A 170 -19.18 5.44 -9.28
CA ALA A 170 -20.05 4.28 -9.05
C ALA A 170 -19.32 2.95 -9.14
N ASP A 171 -18.08 2.94 -9.58
CA ASP A 171 -17.27 1.74 -9.69
C ASP A 171 -16.39 1.64 -8.42
N ASP A 172 -16.97 1.04 -7.38
CA ASP A 172 -16.19 0.61 -6.21
C ASP A 172 -15.04 -0.27 -6.69
N CYS A 173 -13.81 0.05 -6.30
CA CYS A 173 -12.65 -0.76 -6.64
C CYS A 173 -12.67 -2.14 -5.97
N GLY A 174 -13.59 -2.38 -5.03
CA GLY A 174 -13.79 -3.66 -4.36
C GLY A 174 -12.63 -4.07 -3.46
N CYS A 175 -11.82 -3.11 -3.02
CA CYS A 175 -10.71 -3.33 -2.09
C CYS A 175 -11.19 -3.34 -0.63
#